data_9cfa7691fe3e87b0256e66b5f7febcd5
#
_entry.id   9cfa7691fe3e87b0256e66b5f7febcd5
#
_cell.length_a   1.000
_cell.length_b   1.000
_cell.length_c   1.000
_cell.angle_alpha   90.00
_cell.angle_beta   90.00
_cell.angle_gamma   90.00
#
_symmetry.space_group_name_H-M   'P 1'
#
loop_
_entity.id
_entity.type
_entity.pdbx_description
1 polymer ?
#
loop_
_entity_poly.entity_id
_entity_poly.type
_entity_poly.pdbx_seq_one_letter_code
_entity_poly.pdbx_strand_id
1 'polypeptide(L)'
;MNRKHIIILALGVLFPILAAAQTDVALAPEFGGRLAVTLDKRITRGWHVSLEEEVRFDQNFSAFDRFHTTLRMTYKAHPNIKLGLGYALINGYSSTEKAFKNARHRALADVTGTLHFGEWNLSLRERLQLTHRTGDYNVYQNPANELTLKSRLMIRYKNRYGRWSPYAYVELRNYLNAPVIEAAFDGTTYYTLDDYSETGEAGWFLTGFNGGYLNRVRGSVGVDVRLSKSSTLNFYVLGDYVIDKVVDANAEGTKLKSYTRETGFRGWVGAGYEFAF
;
A
#
# COMPACT_ATOMS: atom_id res chain seq x y z
N MET A 1 17.82 26.70 8.49
CA MET A 1 16.40 26.32 8.37
C MET A 1 15.93 25.80 9.72
N ASN A 2 15.00 26.48 10.35
CA ASN A 2 14.61 26.23 11.75
C ASN A 2 13.86 24.88 11.85
N ARG A 3 14.21 24.03 12.83
CA ARG A 3 13.64 22.68 13.06
C ARG A 3 12.11 22.65 13.13
N LYS A 4 11.48 23.77 13.48
CA LYS A 4 10.03 23.94 13.55
C LYS A 4 9.33 23.92 12.18
N HIS A 5 9.99 24.34 11.10
CA HIS A 5 9.40 24.42 9.77
C HIS A 5 9.32 23.07 9.05
N ILE A 6 10.16 22.09 9.43
CA ILE A 6 10.15 20.74 8.84
C ILE A 6 8.93 19.95 9.33
N ILE A 7 8.50 20.16 10.57
CA ILE A 7 7.34 19.48 11.17
C ILE A 7 6.02 19.99 10.55
N ILE A 8 5.95 21.30 10.21
CA ILE A 8 4.77 21.91 9.61
C ILE A 8 4.59 21.46 8.16
N LEU A 9 5.68 21.27 7.41
CA LEU A 9 5.61 20.76 6.02
C LEU A 9 5.16 19.31 5.95
N ALA A 10 5.52 18.48 6.96
CA ALA A 10 5.09 17.08 7.03
C ALA A 10 3.60 16.92 7.39
N LEU A 11 3.03 17.87 8.11
CA LEU A 11 1.60 17.86 8.49
C LEU A 11 0.67 18.43 7.40
N GLY A 12 1.19 19.27 6.52
CA GLY A 12 0.39 19.91 5.45
C GLY A 12 0.00 18.99 4.29
N VAL A 13 0.64 17.82 4.14
CA VAL A 13 0.35 16.85 3.06
C VAL A 13 -0.75 15.84 3.46
N LEU A 14 -1.25 15.92 4.70
CA LEU A 14 -2.10 14.88 5.30
C LEU A 14 -3.60 15.01 5.06
N PHE A 15 -4.08 16.04 4.37
CA PHE A 15 -5.52 16.23 4.15
C PHE A 15 -5.91 16.52 2.70
N PRO A 16 -6.35 15.53 1.93
CA PRO A 16 -7.35 15.76 0.90
C PRO A 16 -8.74 15.39 1.44
N ILE A 17 -9.62 16.33 1.27
CA ILE A 17 -10.96 16.46 1.80
C ILE A 17 -11.94 15.49 1.11
N LEU A 18 -12.80 14.95 1.93
CA LEU A 18 -14.04 14.24 1.62
C LEU A 18 -15.06 15.16 0.95
N ALA A 19 -15.63 14.73 -0.16
CA ALA A 19 -17.05 14.94 -0.48
C ALA A 19 -17.46 14.18 -1.73
N ALA A 20 -18.37 13.23 -1.58
CA ALA A 20 -19.44 12.94 -2.54
C ALA A 20 -20.38 11.94 -1.87
N ALA A 21 -21.66 12.10 -2.05
CA ALA A 21 -22.67 11.14 -1.62
C ALA A 21 -22.40 9.81 -2.34
N GLN A 22 -21.81 8.86 -1.62
CA GLN A 22 -21.54 7.51 -2.08
C GLN A 22 -22.17 6.57 -1.06
N THR A 23 -22.81 5.53 -1.53
CA THR A 23 -23.31 4.47 -0.67
C THR A 23 -22.10 3.74 -0.08
N ASP A 24 -21.84 3.91 1.20
CA ASP A 24 -20.71 3.23 1.87
C ASP A 24 -21.16 1.82 2.24
N VAL A 25 -20.48 0.81 1.69
CA VAL A 25 -20.66 -0.60 2.06
C VAL A 25 -19.54 -0.99 3.03
N ALA A 26 -19.92 -1.38 4.24
CA ALA A 26 -18.97 -1.87 5.23
C ALA A 26 -18.67 -3.36 4.98
N LEU A 27 -17.41 -3.67 4.73
CA LEU A 27 -16.93 -5.04 4.60
C LEU A 27 -16.72 -5.68 5.99
N ALA A 28 -16.99 -6.97 6.09
CA ALA A 28 -16.67 -7.72 7.31
C ALA A 28 -15.16 -7.68 7.60
N PRO A 29 -14.75 -7.59 8.88
CA PRO A 29 -13.34 -7.65 9.25
C PRO A 29 -12.69 -8.95 8.78
N GLU A 30 -11.48 -8.85 8.25
CA GLU A 30 -10.71 -9.98 7.74
C GLU A 30 -9.33 -10.01 8.40
N PHE A 31 -8.85 -11.22 8.72
CA PHE A 31 -7.55 -11.43 9.32
C PHE A 31 -6.67 -12.33 8.46
N GLY A 32 -5.37 -12.12 8.52
CA GLY A 32 -4.42 -12.87 7.73
C GLY A 32 -3.04 -12.97 8.34
N GLY A 33 -2.17 -13.72 7.67
CA GLY A 33 -0.79 -13.96 8.07
C GLY A 33 0.22 -13.54 7.01
N ARG A 34 1.43 -13.18 7.46
CA ARG A 34 2.57 -12.87 6.58
C ARG A 34 3.83 -13.50 7.13
N LEU A 35 4.54 -14.18 6.26
CA LEU A 35 5.87 -14.73 6.57
C LEU A 35 6.85 -14.19 5.54
N ALA A 36 8.00 -13.69 5.98
CA ALA A 36 9.00 -13.14 5.08
C ALA A 36 10.42 -13.63 5.42
N VAL A 37 11.21 -13.82 4.39
CA VAL A 37 12.66 -14.04 4.50
C VAL A 37 13.36 -12.99 3.65
N THR A 38 14.32 -12.30 4.24
CA THR A 38 15.10 -11.24 3.58
C THR A 38 16.58 -11.60 3.63
N LEU A 39 17.23 -11.56 2.49
CA LEU A 39 18.68 -11.59 2.35
C LEU A 39 19.15 -10.17 2.06
N ASP A 40 19.96 -9.58 2.94
CA ASP A 40 20.54 -8.24 2.75
C ASP A 40 22.05 -8.34 2.58
N LYS A 41 22.54 -7.80 1.47
CA LYS A 41 23.98 -7.73 1.20
C LYS A 41 24.47 -6.30 1.12
N ARG A 42 25.47 -6.01 1.93
CA ARG A 42 26.23 -4.76 1.79
C ARG A 42 27.22 -4.88 0.64
N ILE A 43 26.99 -4.14 -0.45
CA ILE A 43 27.86 -4.17 -1.64
C ILE A 43 29.09 -3.27 -1.44
N THR A 44 28.88 -2.06 -0.96
CA THR A 44 29.94 -1.11 -0.63
C THR A 44 29.44 -0.13 0.42
N ARG A 45 30.27 0.85 0.79
CA ARG A 45 29.89 1.84 1.83
C ARG A 45 28.62 2.58 1.41
N GLY A 46 27.57 2.42 2.20
CA GLY A 46 26.26 3.06 2.00
C GLY A 46 25.33 2.34 1.01
N TRP A 47 25.81 1.35 0.24
CA TRP A 47 25.02 0.60 -0.72
C TRP A 47 24.67 -0.80 -0.19
N HIS A 48 23.39 -1.14 -0.27
CA HIS A 48 22.87 -2.45 0.08
C HIS A 48 21.95 -2.95 -1.03
N VAL A 49 21.95 -4.25 -1.25
CA VAL A 49 20.98 -4.96 -2.10
C VAL A 49 20.30 -6.00 -1.25
N SER A 50 18.98 -6.05 -1.30
CA SER A 50 18.20 -7.04 -0.57
C SER A 50 17.24 -7.79 -1.49
N LEU A 51 17.08 -9.07 -1.24
CA LEU A 51 16.07 -9.94 -1.83
C LEU A 51 15.14 -10.39 -0.70
N GLU A 52 13.85 -10.11 -0.86
CA GLU A 52 12.82 -10.52 0.10
C GLU A 52 11.81 -11.41 -0.60
N GLU A 53 11.48 -12.53 0.03
CA GLU A 53 10.35 -13.38 -0.33
C GLU A 53 9.33 -13.33 0.81
N GLU A 54 8.10 -12.88 0.50
CA GLU A 54 6.99 -12.80 1.45
C GLU A 54 5.83 -13.67 0.98
N VAL A 55 5.36 -14.52 1.86
CA VAL A 55 4.15 -15.34 1.69
C VAL A 55 3.02 -14.72 2.50
N ARG A 56 1.82 -14.64 1.91
CA ARG A 56 0.63 -14.11 2.57
C ARG A 56 -0.49 -15.14 2.60
N PHE A 57 -1.17 -15.15 3.73
CA PHE A 57 -2.39 -15.93 3.97
C PHE A 57 -3.53 -14.96 4.25
N ASP A 58 -4.71 -15.28 3.78
CA ASP A 58 -5.93 -14.48 3.84
C ASP A 58 -7.11 -15.30 4.38
N GLN A 59 -8.31 -14.75 4.37
CA GLN A 59 -9.54 -15.44 4.79
C GLN A 59 -9.41 -16.11 6.17
N ASN A 60 -9.01 -15.32 7.16
CA ASN A 60 -8.77 -15.81 8.53
C ASN A 60 -7.75 -16.96 8.59
N PHE A 61 -6.65 -16.84 7.85
CA PHE A 61 -5.55 -17.80 7.70
C PHE A 61 -5.91 -19.10 6.96
N SER A 62 -7.11 -19.23 6.41
CA SER A 62 -7.56 -20.46 5.75
C SER A 62 -7.11 -20.57 4.29
N ALA A 63 -6.73 -19.47 3.66
CA ALA A 63 -6.34 -19.44 2.25
C ALA A 63 -4.95 -18.84 2.04
N PHE A 64 -4.20 -19.44 1.13
CA PHE A 64 -3.01 -18.83 0.58
C PHE A 64 -3.43 -17.69 -0.38
N ASP A 65 -2.85 -16.48 -0.21
CA ASP A 65 -3.18 -15.30 -1.00
C ASP A 65 -2.14 -15.07 -2.11
N ARG A 66 -0.86 -14.99 -1.76
CA ARG A 66 0.18 -14.64 -2.75
C ARG A 66 1.61 -14.86 -2.28
N PHE A 67 2.50 -14.96 -3.27
CA PHE A 67 3.93 -14.71 -3.12
C PHE A 67 4.30 -13.28 -3.52
N HIS A 68 5.28 -12.72 -2.87
CA HIS A 68 5.75 -11.37 -3.09
C HIS A 68 7.26 -11.33 -3.06
N THR A 69 7.88 -11.49 -4.23
CA THR A 69 9.34 -11.48 -4.39
C THR A 69 9.81 -10.05 -4.66
N THR A 70 10.64 -9.49 -3.80
CA THR A 70 11.11 -8.11 -3.91
C THR A 70 12.63 -8.04 -3.97
N LEU A 71 13.17 -7.52 -5.05
CA LEU A 71 14.56 -7.09 -5.17
C LEU A 71 14.66 -5.60 -4.92
N ARG A 72 15.55 -5.18 -4.04
CA ARG A 72 15.69 -3.78 -3.66
C ARG A 72 17.14 -3.37 -3.52
N MET A 73 17.47 -2.19 -4.02
CA MET A 73 18.75 -1.52 -3.80
C MET A 73 18.51 -0.26 -2.95
N THR A 74 19.37 -0.04 -1.96
CA THR A 74 19.31 1.16 -1.11
C THR A 74 20.65 1.84 -1.02
N TYR A 75 20.62 3.15 -0.96
CA TYR A 75 21.79 4.00 -0.81
C TYR A 75 21.64 4.98 0.36
N LYS A 76 22.58 4.93 1.29
CA LYS A 76 22.65 5.88 2.39
C LYS A 76 23.39 7.14 1.94
N ALA A 77 22.66 8.10 1.36
CA ALA A 77 23.21 9.35 0.83
C ALA A 77 23.72 10.28 1.93
N HIS A 78 23.10 10.24 3.12
CA HIS A 78 23.47 11.02 4.28
C HIS A 78 23.20 10.21 5.57
N PRO A 79 23.82 10.48 6.72
CA PRO A 79 23.49 9.81 7.98
C PRO A 79 21.99 9.74 8.28
N ASN A 80 21.25 10.77 7.85
CA ASN A 80 19.81 10.91 8.08
C ASN A 80 18.96 10.64 6.84
N ILE A 81 19.54 10.37 5.64
CA ILE A 81 18.80 10.23 4.39
C ILE A 81 19.20 8.92 3.70
N LYS A 82 18.23 8.10 3.41
CA LYS A 82 18.34 6.87 2.63
C LYS A 82 17.43 6.91 1.41
N LEU A 83 17.98 6.58 0.25
CA LEU A 83 17.26 6.41 -1.01
C LEU A 83 17.08 4.92 -1.29
N GLY A 84 16.01 4.56 -1.97
CA GLY A 84 15.72 3.17 -2.34
C GLY A 84 15.08 3.09 -3.72
N LEU A 85 15.52 2.09 -4.48
CA LEU A 85 14.90 1.65 -5.72
C LEU A 85 14.63 0.16 -5.60
N GLY A 86 13.57 -0.33 -6.22
CA GLY A 86 13.29 -1.76 -6.18
C GLY A 86 12.25 -2.19 -7.20
N TYR A 87 12.17 -3.48 -7.32
CA TYR A 87 11.22 -4.18 -8.16
C TYR A 87 10.59 -5.31 -7.37
N ALA A 88 9.28 -5.49 -7.50
CA ALA A 88 8.58 -6.62 -6.89
C ALA A 88 7.73 -7.35 -7.92
N LEU A 89 7.86 -8.67 -7.92
CA LEU A 89 6.97 -9.60 -8.63
C LEU A 89 5.92 -10.08 -7.63
N ILE A 90 4.64 -10.01 -8.02
CA ILE A 90 3.52 -10.37 -7.18
C ILE A 90 2.70 -11.45 -7.89
N ASN A 91 2.76 -12.66 -7.36
CA ASN A 91 2.02 -13.81 -7.86
C ASN A 91 0.85 -14.09 -6.90
N GLY A 92 -0.35 -13.60 -7.25
CA GLY A 92 -1.58 -13.86 -6.50
C GLY A 92 -2.09 -15.27 -6.78
N TYR A 93 -2.84 -15.82 -5.84
CA TYR A 93 -3.50 -17.11 -5.99
C TYR A 93 -5.01 -16.94 -5.80
N SER A 94 -5.79 -17.62 -6.59
CA SER A 94 -7.24 -17.70 -6.45
C SER A 94 -7.61 -19.02 -5.78
N SER A 95 -8.09 -18.95 -4.54
CA SER A 95 -8.56 -20.15 -3.82
C SER A 95 -9.81 -20.77 -4.47
N THR A 96 -10.62 -19.95 -5.14
CA THR A 96 -11.82 -20.38 -5.85
C THR A 96 -11.47 -21.13 -7.14
N GLU A 97 -10.57 -20.58 -7.94
CA GLU A 97 -10.15 -21.17 -9.22
C GLU A 97 -9.01 -22.19 -9.04
N LYS A 98 -8.42 -22.24 -7.82
CA LYS A 98 -7.26 -23.09 -7.50
C LYS A 98 -6.07 -22.86 -8.45
N ALA A 99 -5.86 -21.63 -8.88
CA ALA A 99 -4.86 -21.25 -9.87
C ALA A 99 -4.13 -19.94 -9.48
N PHE A 100 -2.92 -19.79 -9.99
CA PHE A 100 -2.21 -18.52 -9.90
C PHE A 100 -2.83 -17.51 -10.86
N LYS A 101 -3.08 -16.31 -10.35
CA LYS A 101 -3.52 -15.15 -11.14
C LYS A 101 -2.37 -14.61 -11.99
N ASN A 102 -2.71 -13.81 -12.98
CA ASN A 102 -1.72 -13.09 -13.77
C ASN A 102 -0.77 -12.28 -12.88
N ALA A 103 0.52 -12.37 -13.17
CA ALA A 103 1.56 -11.71 -12.39
C ALA A 103 1.41 -10.18 -12.46
N ARG A 104 1.73 -9.53 -11.35
CA ARG A 104 1.83 -8.07 -11.28
C ARG A 104 3.27 -7.67 -11.03
N HIS A 105 3.74 -6.74 -11.83
CA HIS A 105 5.08 -6.18 -11.77
C HIS A 105 5.03 -4.82 -11.09
N ARG A 106 5.88 -4.58 -10.11
CA ARG A 106 5.89 -3.34 -9.36
C ARG A 106 7.28 -2.74 -9.29
N ALA A 107 7.45 -1.57 -9.89
CA ALA A 107 8.60 -0.72 -9.64
C ALA A 107 8.33 0.16 -8.40
N LEU A 108 9.36 0.43 -7.63
CA LEU A 108 9.27 1.31 -6.48
C LEU A 108 10.51 2.20 -6.34
N ALA A 109 10.28 3.43 -5.90
CA ALA A 109 11.32 4.37 -5.53
C ALA A 109 10.94 4.99 -4.17
N ASP A 110 11.89 5.12 -3.25
CA ASP A 110 11.60 5.74 -1.98
C ASP A 110 12.76 6.61 -1.44
N VAL A 111 12.37 7.59 -0.63
CA VAL A 111 13.26 8.38 0.19
C VAL A 111 12.84 8.25 1.65
N THR A 112 13.82 8.05 2.53
CA THR A 112 13.59 7.97 3.98
C THR A 112 14.47 8.97 4.68
N GLY A 113 13.84 9.89 5.41
CA GLY A 113 14.49 10.79 6.36
C GLY A 113 14.42 10.22 7.77
N THR A 114 15.49 10.28 8.55
CA THR A 114 15.51 9.78 9.93
C THR A 114 16.10 10.82 10.88
N LEU A 115 15.38 11.09 11.95
CA LEU A 115 15.85 11.91 13.07
C LEU A 115 16.23 10.98 14.23
N HIS A 116 17.38 11.26 14.85
CA HIS A 116 17.91 10.47 15.95
C HIS A 116 17.88 11.32 17.24
N PHE A 117 17.24 10.82 18.28
CA PHE A 117 17.21 11.46 19.59
C PHE A 117 17.38 10.40 20.69
N GLY A 118 18.60 10.33 21.22
CA GLY A 118 18.97 9.31 22.19
C GLY A 118 18.84 7.90 21.59
N GLU A 119 18.02 7.08 22.22
CA GLU A 119 17.72 5.72 21.76
C GLU A 119 16.52 5.62 20.79
N TRP A 120 15.87 6.74 20.51
CA TRP A 120 14.72 6.80 19.63
C TRP A 120 15.11 7.28 18.24
N ASN A 121 14.51 6.67 17.23
CA ASN A 121 14.56 7.13 15.85
C ASN A 121 13.15 7.41 15.37
N LEU A 122 12.94 8.60 14.82
CA LEU A 122 11.74 8.96 14.07
C LEU A 122 12.10 8.99 12.60
N SER A 123 11.39 8.25 11.76
CA SER A 123 11.64 8.23 10.33
C SER A 123 10.37 8.49 9.54
N LEU A 124 10.49 9.32 8.50
CA LEU A 124 9.47 9.53 7.49
C LEU A 124 9.97 8.91 6.18
N ARG A 125 9.17 8.04 5.58
CA ARG A 125 9.44 7.44 4.28
C ARG A 125 8.33 7.78 3.30
N GLU A 126 8.72 8.39 2.19
CA GLU A 126 7.87 8.55 1.01
C GLU A 126 8.25 7.52 -0.04
N ARG A 127 7.26 6.77 -0.55
CA ARG A 127 7.46 5.71 -1.54
C ARG A 127 6.46 5.84 -2.67
N LEU A 128 6.98 6.05 -3.87
CA LEU A 128 6.23 5.96 -5.11
C LEU A 128 6.28 4.52 -5.62
N GLN A 129 5.13 3.99 -6.06
CA GLN A 129 5.01 2.64 -6.61
C GLN A 129 4.21 2.69 -7.90
N LEU A 130 4.76 2.12 -8.96
CA LEU A 130 4.08 1.84 -10.21
C LEU A 130 3.85 0.33 -10.32
N THR A 131 2.60 -0.10 -10.32
CA THR A 131 2.22 -1.52 -10.49
C THR A 131 1.63 -1.73 -11.86
N HIS A 132 2.24 -2.59 -12.65
CA HIS A 132 1.74 -3.06 -13.94
C HIS A 132 1.07 -4.43 -13.77
N ARG A 133 -0.15 -4.58 -14.30
CA ARG A 133 -0.91 -5.83 -14.32
C ARG A 133 -0.77 -6.44 -15.71
N THR A 134 -0.40 -7.70 -15.81
CA THR A 134 -0.29 -8.41 -17.10
C THR A 134 -1.63 -8.97 -17.59
N GLY A 135 -2.64 -8.97 -16.71
CA GLY A 135 -4.01 -9.38 -16.98
C GLY A 135 -4.89 -9.02 -15.79
N ASP A 136 -6.15 -9.44 -15.80
CA ASP A 136 -7.14 -9.20 -14.75
C ASP A 136 -7.29 -7.70 -14.41
N TYR A 137 -7.27 -6.86 -15.44
CA TYR A 137 -7.46 -5.43 -15.29
C TYR A 137 -8.83 -4.99 -15.79
N ASN A 138 -9.40 -4.06 -15.06
CA ASN A 138 -10.62 -3.36 -15.42
C ASN A 138 -10.31 -1.87 -15.51
N VAL A 139 -10.56 -1.26 -16.65
CA VAL A 139 -10.25 0.16 -16.89
C VAL A 139 -10.97 1.09 -15.92
N TYR A 140 -12.11 0.68 -15.39
CA TYR A 140 -12.91 1.49 -14.49
C TYR A 140 -12.45 1.42 -13.02
N GLN A 141 -11.79 0.32 -12.62
CA GLN A 141 -11.40 0.08 -11.23
C GLN A 141 -9.92 -0.26 -11.05
N ASN A 142 -9.43 -1.21 -11.83
CA ASN A 142 -8.09 -1.75 -11.73
C ASN A 142 -7.32 -1.48 -13.03
N PRO A 143 -6.78 -0.27 -13.24
CA PRO A 143 -6.07 0.05 -14.48
C PRO A 143 -4.84 -0.86 -14.64
N ALA A 144 -4.43 -1.07 -15.89
CA ALA A 144 -3.23 -1.85 -16.20
C ALA A 144 -1.98 -1.30 -15.48
N ASN A 145 -1.91 0.03 -15.34
CA ASN A 145 -0.84 0.72 -14.61
C ASN A 145 -1.44 1.49 -13.43
N GLU A 146 -1.06 1.11 -12.22
CA GLU A 146 -1.50 1.72 -10.97
C GLU A 146 -0.36 2.50 -10.34
N LEU A 147 -0.53 3.80 -10.13
CA LEU A 147 0.43 4.67 -9.46
C LEU A 147 -0.04 4.98 -8.04
N THR A 148 0.79 4.68 -7.05
CA THR A 148 0.48 4.94 -5.65
C THR A 148 1.63 5.62 -4.93
N LEU A 149 1.27 6.52 -3.99
CA LEU A 149 2.19 7.13 -3.03
C LEU A 149 1.92 6.55 -1.64
N LYS A 150 2.98 6.15 -0.95
CA LYS A 150 2.91 5.67 0.44
C LYS A 150 3.78 6.54 1.33
N SER A 151 3.14 7.16 2.31
CA SER A 151 3.77 8.01 3.31
C SER A 151 3.76 7.28 4.65
N ARG A 152 4.94 6.92 5.19
CA ARG A 152 5.08 6.19 6.45
C ARG A 152 5.85 6.98 7.48
N LEU A 153 5.22 7.24 8.60
CA LEU A 153 5.86 7.76 9.80
C LEU A 153 6.10 6.62 10.79
N MET A 154 7.34 6.39 11.19
CA MET A 154 7.74 5.32 12.09
C MET A 154 8.56 5.86 13.26
N ILE A 155 8.24 5.39 14.45
CA ILE A 155 9.08 5.53 15.64
C ILE A 155 9.68 4.17 16.00
N ARG A 156 10.97 4.13 16.32
CA ARG A 156 11.69 2.92 16.71
C ARG A 156 12.58 3.21 17.91
N TYR A 157 12.50 2.35 18.90
CA TYR A 157 13.42 2.35 20.02
C TYR A 157 14.61 1.44 19.72
N LYS A 158 15.83 1.96 19.77
CA LYS A 158 17.07 1.21 19.63
C LYS A 158 17.63 0.84 20.99
N ASN A 159 17.35 -0.38 21.42
CA ASN A 159 17.95 -0.89 22.63
C ASN A 159 19.44 -1.19 22.40
N ARG A 160 20.33 -0.37 22.98
CA ARG A 160 21.79 -0.52 22.82
C ARG A 160 22.32 -1.74 23.58
N TYR A 161 21.69 -2.09 24.68
CA TYR A 161 22.14 -3.17 25.58
C TYR A 161 21.36 -4.47 25.39
N GLY A 162 20.16 -4.41 24.85
CA GLY A 162 19.29 -5.55 24.59
C GLY A 162 19.31 -6.03 23.13
N ARG A 163 18.66 -7.16 22.93
CA ARG A 163 18.53 -7.77 21.59
C ARG A 163 17.26 -7.36 20.85
N TRP A 164 16.35 -6.63 21.49
CA TRP A 164 15.04 -6.29 20.95
C TRP A 164 14.90 -4.78 20.74
N SER A 165 14.27 -4.42 19.64
CA SER A 165 14.05 -3.04 19.22
C SER A 165 12.59 -2.89 18.77
N PRO A 166 11.69 -2.45 19.67
CA PRO A 166 10.29 -2.25 19.32
C PRO A 166 10.11 -1.04 18.42
N TYR A 167 9.07 -1.08 17.64
CA TYR A 167 8.68 0.02 16.76
C TYR A 167 7.17 0.10 16.60
N ALA A 168 6.71 1.28 16.18
CA ALA A 168 5.36 1.48 15.70
C ALA A 168 5.39 2.39 14.48
N TYR A 169 4.42 2.23 13.58
CA TYR A 169 4.27 3.15 12.45
C TYR A 169 2.82 3.34 12.04
N VAL A 170 2.59 4.47 11.38
CA VAL A 170 1.38 4.73 10.58
C VAL A 170 1.81 4.95 9.13
N GLU A 171 1.07 4.37 8.19
CA GLU A 171 1.30 4.52 6.75
C GLU A 171 -0.01 4.89 6.06
N LEU A 172 0.03 5.93 5.24
CA LEU A 172 -1.03 6.30 4.32
C LEU A 172 -0.69 5.79 2.93
N ARG A 173 -1.68 5.28 2.21
CA ARG A 173 -1.56 4.92 0.81
C ARG A 173 -2.56 5.72 0.00
N ASN A 174 -2.05 6.49 -0.94
CA ASN A 174 -2.83 7.28 -1.87
C ASN A 174 -2.71 6.71 -3.28
N TYR A 175 -3.82 6.54 -3.98
CA TYR A 175 -3.82 6.41 -5.43
C TYR A 175 -3.57 7.78 -6.04
N LEU A 176 -2.78 7.83 -7.13
CA LEU A 176 -2.46 9.06 -7.85
C LEU A 176 -3.05 9.10 -9.26
N ASN A 177 -3.44 7.95 -9.80
CA ASN A 177 -4.03 7.81 -11.13
C ASN A 177 -5.29 6.94 -11.10
N ALA A 178 -6.14 7.15 -10.11
CA ALA A 178 -7.40 6.44 -10.04
C ALA A 178 -8.31 6.85 -11.20
N PRO A 179 -9.18 5.94 -11.68
CA PRO A 179 -10.21 6.29 -12.63
C PRO A 179 -11.10 7.42 -12.09
N VAL A 180 -11.39 8.40 -12.90
CA VAL A 180 -12.36 9.46 -12.62
C VAL A 180 -13.65 9.12 -13.36
N ILE A 181 -14.72 8.98 -12.59
CA ILE A 181 -16.03 8.58 -13.08
C ILE A 181 -16.96 9.75 -12.81
N GLU A 182 -17.60 10.26 -13.84
CA GLU A 182 -18.55 11.36 -13.79
C GLU A 182 -19.91 10.90 -14.25
N ALA A 183 -20.95 11.47 -13.65
CA ALA A 183 -22.33 11.26 -14.09
C ALA A 183 -22.56 11.88 -15.46
N ALA A 184 -23.34 11.23 -16.28
CA ALA A 184 -23.79 11.80 -17.55
C ALA A 184 -24.61 13.08 -17.31
N PHE A 185 -24.41 14.06 -18.19
CA PHE A 185 -25.14 15.30 -18.23
C PHE A 185 -25.77 15.46 -19.61
N ASP A 186 -27.07 15.58 -19.67
CA ASP A 186 -27.82 15.72 -20.91
C ASP A 186 -27.97 17.16 -21.41
N GLY A 187 -27.32 18.11 -20.74
CA GLY A 187 -27.43 19.55 -20.99
C GLY A 187 -28.37 20.27 -20.01
N THR A 188 -29.16 19.54 -19.25
CA THR A 188 -30.12 20.09 -18.26
C THR A 188 -30.03 19.43 -16.90
N THR A 189 -29.74 18.13 -16.83
CA THR A 189 -29.80 17.34 -15.60
C THR A 189 -28.54 16.47 -15.45
N TYR A 190 -27.97 16.44 -14.24
CA TYR A 190 -26.99 15.45 -13.84
C TYR A 190 -27.72 14.22 -13.32
N TYR A 191 -27.44 13.09 -13.91
CA TYR A 191 -27.97 11.81 -13.46
C TYR A 191 -27.07 11.22 -12.37
N THR A 192 -27.71 10.70 -11.32
CA THR A 192 -27.05 9.97 -10.22
C THR A 192 -27.05 8.46 -10.50
N LEU A 193 -26.38 7.69 -9.63
CA LEU A 193 -26.46 6.23 -9.68
C LEU A 193 -27.88 5.71 -9.45
N ASP A 194 -28.64 6.37 -8.59
CA ASP A 194 -30.01 5.99 -8.29
C ASP A 194 -30.91 6.22 -9.51
N ASP A 195 -30.74 7.35 -10.21
CA ASP A 195 -31.48 7.64 -11.45
C ASP A 195 -31.19 6.59 -12.53
N TYR A 196 -29.93 6.12 -12.61
CA TYR A 196 -29.56 5.05 -13.55
C TYR A 196 -30.28 3.73 -13.27
N SER A 197 -30.48 3.38 -12.00
CA SER A 197 -31.16 2.15 -11.62
C SER A 197 -32.65 2.16 -11.99
N GLU A 198 -33.26 3.35 -12.03
CA GLU A 198 -34.67 3.52 -12.33
C GLU A 198 -34.96 3.70 -13.83
N THR A 199 -34.14 4.47 -14.52
CA THR A 199 -34.42 4.84 -15.92
C THR A 199 -33.61 4.05 -16.94
N GLY A 200 -32.48 3.46 -16.54
CA GLY A 200 -31.56 2.74 -17.43
C GLY A 200 -30.82 3.60 -18.47
N GLU A 201 -31.05 4.91 -18.47
CA GLU A 201 -30.51 5.86 -19.44
C GLU A 201 -29.41 6.76 -18.89
N ALA A 202 -29.33 6.90 -17.57
CA ALA A 202 -28.25 7.65 -16.95
C ALA A 202 -26.92 6.93 -17.14
N GLY A 203 -25.97 7.60 -17.78
CA GLY A 203 -24.67 7.05 -18.06
C GLY A 203 -23.62 7.60 -17.09
N TRP A 204 -22.86 6.71 -16.51
CA TRP A 204 -21.58 7.06 -15.94
C TRP A 204 -20.50 6.79 -16.98
N PHE A 205 -19.53 7.66 -17.09
CA PHE A 205 -18.45 7.48 -18.03
C PHE A 205 -17.10 7.82 -17.41
N LEU A 206 -16.09 7.15 -17.93
CA LEU A 206 -14.72 7.37 -17.53
C LEU A 206 -14.19 8.62 -18.24
N THR A 207 -13.81 9.63 -17.47
CA THR A 207 -13.27 10.88 -18.01
C THR A 207 -11.74 10.89 -18.01
N GLY A 208 -11.07 10.02 -17.25
CA GLY A 208 -9.62 9.94 -17.22
C GLY A 208 -9.07 9.11 -16.08
N PHE A 209 -7.75 9.12 -15.93
CA PHE A 209 -6.98 8.43 -14.89
C PHE A 209 -6.11 9.42 -14.10
N ASN A 210 -6.67 10.53 -13.69
CA ASN A 210 -6.01 11.58 -12.91
C ASN A 210 -6.64 11.78 -11.52
N GLY A 211 -7.52 10.89 -11.12
CA GLY A 211 -8.12 10.90 -9.79
C GLY A 211 -7.11 10.51 -8.72
N GLY A 212 -7.19 11.17 -7.56
CA GLY A 212 -6.42 10.83 -6.39
C GLY A 212 -7.33 10.61 -5.19
N TYR A 213 -7.07 9.55 -4.40
CA TYR A 213 -7.76 9.35 -3.13
C TYR A 213 -6.94 8.52 -2.15
N LEU A 214 -7.24 8.72 -0.86
CA LEU A 214 -6.69 7.91 0.21
C LEU A 214 -7.36 6.52 0.18
N ASN A 215 -6.60 5.52 -0.26
CA ASN A 215 -7.09 4.14 -0.38
C ASN A 215 -6.92 3.34 0.93
N ARG A 216 -5.92 3.70 1.75
CA ARG A 216 -5.61 2.90 2.94
C ARG A 216 -4.92 3.71 4.02
N VAL A 217 -5.36 3.49 5.25
CA VAL A 217 -4.65 3.89 6.46
C VAL A 217 -4.18 2.62 7.15
N ARG A 218 -2.88 2.51 7.42
CA ARG A 218 -2.25 1.36 8.04
C ARG A 218 -1.59 1.75 9.35
N GLY A 219 -1.85 1.00 10.42
CA GLY A 219 -1.11 1.05 11.66
C GLY A 219 -0.38 -0.27 11.91
N SER A 220 0.80 -0.22 12.52
CA SER A 220 1.51 -1.43 12.92
C SER A 220 2.34 -1.19 14.17
N VAL A 221 2.42 -2.23 14.98
CA VAL A 221 3.37 -2.34 16.08
C VAL A 221 4.16 -3.63 15.93
N GLY A 222 5.44 -3.60 16.25
CA GLY A 222 6.30 -4.77 16.10
C GLY A 222 7.59 -4.66 16.88
N VAL A 223 8.37 -5.73 16.82
CA VAL A 223 9.67 -5.82 17.48
C VAL A 223 10.67 -6.57 16.59
N ASP A 224 11.85 -5.97 16.44
CA ASP A 224 13.02 -6.65 15.87
C ASP A 224 13.80 -7.30 17.00
N VAL A 225 14.10 -8.59 16.88
CA VAL A 225 14.90 -9.38 17.81
C VAL A 225 16.19 -9.79 17.13
N ARG A 226 17.29 -9.17 17.52
CA ARG A 226 18.62 -9.49 16.99
C ARG A 226 19.13 -10.80 17.56
N LEU A 227 19.24 -11.81 16.74
CA LEU A 227 19.79 -13.14 17.12
C LEU A 227 21.30 -13.13 17.12
N SER A 228 21.90 -12.50 16.09
CA SER A 228 23.35 -12.38 15.91
C SER A 228 23.69 -11.01 15.27
N LYS A 229 24.95 -10.84 14.86
CA LYS A 229 25.37 -9.64 14.08
C LYS A 229 24.75 -9.63 12.68
N SER A 230 24.42 -10.81 12.15
CA SER A 230 23.91 -11.01 10.79
C SER A 230 22.44 -11.43 10.75
N SER A 231 21.81 -11.76 11.86
CA SER A 231 20.48 -12.36 11.87
C SER A 231 19.52 -11.60 12.77
N THR A 232 18.35 -11.25 12.24
CA THR A 232 17.29 -10.55 12.94
C THR A 232 15.96 -11.25 12.67
N LEU A 233 15.17 -11.48 13.71
CA LEU A 233 13.76 -11.85 13.62
C LEU A 233 12.92 -10.60 13.79
N ASN A 234 11.86 -10.48 13.03
CA ASN A 234 10.84 -9.43 13.16
C ASN A 234 9.49 -10.06 13.44
N PHE A 235 8.76 -9.55 14.42
CA PHE A 235 7.37 -9.93 14.71
C PHE A 235 6.52 -8.67 14.75
N TYR A 236 5.32 -8.73 14.17
CA TYR A 236 4.45 -7.56 14.12
C TYR A 236 2.97 -7.91 14.04
N VAL A 237 2.16 -6.97 14.49
CA VAL A 237 0.73 -6.90 14.21
C VAL A 237 0.47 -5.65 13.40
N LEU A 238 -0.45 -5.74 12.44
CA LEU A 238 -0.76 -4.69 11.52
C LEU A 238 -2.27 -4.62 11.29
N GLY A 239 -2.81 -3.41 11.30
CA GLY A 239 -4.20 -3.14 10.95
C GLY A 239 -4.26 -2.20 9.74
N ASP A 240 -5.10 -2.55 8.77
CA ASP A 240 -5.42 -1.76 7.59
C ASP A 240 -6.88 -1.32 7.64
N TYR A 241 -7.14 -0.02 7.60
CA TYR A 241 -8.44 0.50 7.21
C TYR A 241 -8.40 0.79 5.72
N VAL A 242 -9.19 0.07 4.95
CA VAL A 242 -9.19 0.09 3.48
C VAL A 242 -10.39 0.88 3.01
N ILE A 243 -10.20 1.71 2.00
CA ILE A 243 -11.21 2.50 1.30
C ILE A 243 -11.04 2.17 -0.17
N ASP A 244 -11.90 1.33 -0.71
CA ASP A 244 -11.87 0.96 -2.12
C ASP A 244 -13.08 1.54 -2.85
N LYS A 245 -12.86 1.99 -4.08
CA LYS A 245 -13.90 2.39 -5.01
C LYS A 245 -14.15 1.22 -5.93
N VAL A 246 -15.32 0.62 -5.83
CA VAL A 246 -15.72 -0.54 -6.62
C VAL A 246 -16.65 -0.09 -7.73
N VAL A 247 -16.32 -0.48 -8.94
CA VAL A 247 -17.06 -0.11 -10.14
C VAL A 247 -17.44 -1.39 -10.88
N ASP A 248 -18.73 -1.60 -11.10
CA ASP A 248 -19.25 -2.67 -11.94
C ASP A 248 -19.69 -2.10 -13.30
N ALA A 249 -19.44 -2.84 -14.35
CA ALA A 249 -19.80 -2.47 -15.71
C ALA A 249 -20.54 -3.62 -16.42
N ASN A 250 -21.20 -3.30 -17.53
CA ASN A 250 -21.75 -4.33 -18.42
C ASN A 250 -20.61 -5.14 -19.09
N ALA A 251 -20.95 -6.27 -19.70
CA ALA A 251 -19.95 -7.16 -20.31
C ALA A 251 -19.13 -6.48 -21.41
N GLU A 252 -19.72 -5.54 -22.14
CA GLU A 252 -19.05 -4.76 -23.18
C GLU A 252 -18.20 -3.60 -22.65
N GLY A 253 -18.30 -3.28 -21.34
CA GLY A 253 -17.58 -2.17 -20.73
C GLY A 253 -18.06 -0.79 -21.19
N THR A 254 -19.24 -0.69 -21.78
CA THR A 254 -19.80 0.56 -22.35
C THR A 254 -20.69 1.30 -21.37
N LYS A 255 -21.24 0.60 -20.36
CA LYS A 255 -22.10 1.21 -19.34
C LYS A 255 -21.68 0.74 -17.95
N LEU A 256 -21.62 1.67 -17.00
CA LEU A 256 -21.40 1.35 -15.60
C LEU A 256 -22.72 0.97 -14.96
N LYS A 257 -22.74 -0.13 -14.21
CA LYS A 257 -23.92 -0.62 -13.50
C LYS A 257 -23.98 -0.11 -12.07
N SER A 258 -22.82 0.01 -11.42
CA SER A 258 -22.75 0.52 -10.05
C SER A 258 -21.40 1.17 -9.77
N TYR A 259 -21.42 2.08 -8.82
CA TYR A 259 -20.24 2.73 -8.27
C TYR A 259 -20.43 2.83 -6.76
N THR A 260 -19.71 1.98 -6.02
CA THR A 260 -19.82 1.91 -4.57
C THR A 260 -18.48 2.21 -3.92
N ARG A 261 -18.54 2.76 -2.73
CA ARG A 261 -17.37 2.89 -1.87
C ARG A 261 -17.42 1.81 -0.81
N GLU A 262 -16.44 0.91 -0.84
CA GLU A 262 -16.30 -0.13 0.15
C GLU A 262 -15.28 0.28 1.21
N THR A 263 -15.64 0.12 2.48
CA THR A 263 -14.74 0.37 3.59
C THR A 263 -14.65 -0.87 4.45
N GLY A 264 -13.45 -1.18 4.96
CA GLY A 264 -13.30 -2.36 5.78
C GLY A 264 -12.00 -2.36 6.58
N PHE A 265 -11.99 -3.15 7.65
CA PHE A 265 -10.81 -3.37 8.47
C PHE A 265 -10.19 -4.72 8.13
N ARG A 266 -8.86 -4.75 7.93
CA ARG A 266 -8.09 -5.97 7.74
C ARG A 266 -6.96 -6.02 8.76
N GLY A 267 -6.89 -7.12 9.51
CA GLY A 267 -5.85 -7.37 10.50
C GLY A 267 -4.82 -8.37 9.99
N TRP A 268 -3.55 -8.19 10.35
CA TRP A 268 -2.47 -9.09 9.96
C TRP A 268 -1.53 -9.34 11.12
N VAL A 269 -1.09 -10.57 11.26
CA VAL A 269 0.09 -10.90 12.06
C VAL A 269 1.21 -11.31 11.13
N GLY A 270 2.43 -10.99 11.48
CA GLY A 270 3.56 -11.30 10.63
C GLY A 270 4.81 -11.66 11.38
N ALA A 271 5.61 -12.51 10.74
CA ALA A 271 6.96 -12.82 11.15
C ALA A 271 7.91 -12.71 9.96
N GLY A 272 9.10 -12.20 10.21
CA GLY A 272 10.16 -12.04 9.22
C GLY A 272 11.50 -12.51 9.76
N TYR A 273 12.34 -13.03 8.89
CA TYR A 273 13.73 -13.33 9.17
C TYR A 273 14.62 -12.58 8.18
N GLU A 274 15.57 -11.83 8.70
CA GLU A 274 16.56 -11.10 7.90
C GLU A 274 17.95 -11.66 8.18
N PHE A 275 18.66 -11.98 7.11
CA PHE A 275 20.07 -12.34 7.13
C PHE A 275 20.89 -11.32 6.35
N ALA A 276 21.79 -10.61 7.05
CA ALA A 276 22.67 -9.58 6.49
C ALA A 276 24.12 -10.07 6.41
N PHE A 277 24.80 -9.87 5.27
CA PHE A 277 26.18 -10.36 5.02
C PHE A 277 27.00 -9.44 4.09
#